data_53ed8c6f41c63e390dfda8105cd90f45
#
_entry.id   53ed8c6f41c63e390dfda8105cd90f45
#
_cell.length_a   1.000
_cell.length_b   1.000
_cell.length_c   1.000
_cell.angle_alpha   90.00
_cell.angle_beta   90.00
_cell.angle_gamma   90.00
#
_symmetry.space_group_name_H-M   'P 1'
#
loop_
_entity.id
_entity.type
_entity.pdbx_description
1 polymer ?
#
loop_
_entity_poly.entity_id
_entity_poly.type
_entity_poly.pdbx_seq_one_letter_code
_entity_poly.pdbx_strand_id
1 'polypeptide(L)'
;GTSTTQLATTAFVAESAKLFRFTVTIADIVNDGYVNVPAPGAGTVVSFRIASNVQPTVGSLVITVSQNGIGYTSATLTTSDSPNVIADSGPVNAAFADDAVIEWEISGANMSIGVCTVMVTYLLD
;
A
#
# COMPACT_ATOMS: atom_id res chain seq x y z
N GLY A 1 -17.17 24.60 -29.07
CA GLY A 1 -17.01 23.77 -30.22
C GLY A 1 -16.40 22.43 -29.90
N THR A 2 -16.15 21.64 -30.88
CA THR A 2 -15.55 20.31 -30.75
C THR A 2 -14.18 20.34 -30.10
N SER A 3 -13.37 21.35 -30.38
CA SER A 3 -12.03 21.48 -29.84
C SER A 3 -12.03 21.61 -28.32
N THR A 4 -12.96 22.38 -27.76
CA THR A 4 -13.10 22.55 -26.31
C THR A 4 -13.52 21.24 -25.64
N THR A 5 -14.47 20.52 -26.21
CA THR A 5 -14.92 19.24 -25.68
C THR A 5 -13.80 18.20 -25.71
N GLN A 6 -13.06 18.15 -26.81
CA GLN A 6 -11.95 17.23 -26.99
C GLN A 6 -10.83 17.51 -25.96
N LEU A 7 -10.52 18.78 -25.72
CA LEU A 7 -9.51 19.17 -24.74
C LEU A 7 -9.92 18.78 -23.31
N ALA A 8 -11.19 18.99 -22.95
CA ALA A 8 -11.70 18.60 -21.65
C ALA A 8 -11.64 17.08 -21.45
N THR A 9 -11.97 16.30 -22.47
CA THR A 9 -11.89 14.85 -22.43
C THR A 9 -10.45 14.37 -22.24
N THR A 10 -9.50 14.99 -22.94
CA THR A 10 -8.08 14.66 -22.81
C THR A 10 -7.57 14.96 -21.40
N ALA A 11 -7.93 16.09 -20.82
CA ALA A 11 -7.57 16.46 -19.47
C ALA A 11 -8.14 15.48 -18.45
N PHE A 12 -9.39 15.05 -18.61
CA PHE A 12 -10.02 14.07 -17.74
C PHE A 12 -9.31 12.71 -17.81
N VAL A 13 -8.96 12.23 -18.99
CA VAL A 13 -8.23 10.97 -19.17
C VAL A 13 -6.84 11.06 -18.50
N ALA A 14 -6.14 12.18 -18.64
CA ALA A 14 -4.85 12.39 -18.03
C ALA A 14 -4.92 12.34 -16.49
N GLU A 15 -5.93 12.98 -15.89
CA GLU A 15 -6.15 12.92 -14.44
C GLU A 15 -6.47 11.49 -13.98
N SER A 16 -7.30 10.76 -14.69
CA SER A 16 -7.62 9.37 -14.40
C SER A 16 -6.39 8.47 -14.49
N ALA A 17 -5.50 8.73 -15.45
CA ALA A 17 -4.28 7.95 -15.65
C ALA A 17 -3.23 8.17 -14.55
N LYS A 18 -3.31 9.27 -13.80
CA LYS A 18 -2.39 9.54 -12.68
C LYS A 18 -2.69 8.70 -11.46
N LEU A 19 -3.94 8.30 -11.28
CA LEU A 19 -4.35 7.44 -10.17
C LEU A 19 -4.32 5.98 -10.61
N PHE A 20 -3.52 5.17 -9.94
CA PHE A 20 -3.44 3.75 -10.26
C PHE A 20 -3.19 2.92 -9.01
N ARG A 21 -3.28 1.60 -9.18
CA ARG A 21 -3.02 0.65 -8.12
C ARG A 21 -1.91 -0.30 -8.52
N PHE A 22 -1.12 -0.69 -7.53
CA PHE A 22 -0.13 -1.75 -7.69
C PHE A 22 -0.11 -2.62 -6.45
N THR A 23 0.44 -3.82 -6.57
CA THR A 23 0.51 -4.77 -5.47
C THR A 23 1.94 -5.00 -5.04
N VAL A 24 2.11 -5.19 -3.74
CA VAL A 24 3.37 -5.63 -3.13
C VAL A 24 3.10 -6.96 -2.45
N THR A 25 3.91 -7.96 -2.77
CA THR A 25 3.79 -9.28 -2.15
C THR A 25 4.85 -9.43 -1.08
N ILE A 26 4.41 -9.72 0.15
CA ILE A 26 5.28 -9.97 1.27
C ILE A 26 5.20 -11.45 1.61
N ALA A 27 6.26 -12.16 1.32
CA ALA A 27 6.36 -13.60 1.59
C ALA A 27 7.04 -13.85 2.94
N ASP A 28 6.75 -14.99 3.54
CA ASP A 28 7.42 -15.50 4.74
C ASP A 28 7.40 -14.51 5.91
N ILE A 29 6.19 -14.10 6.31
CA ILE A 29 5.99 -13.12 7.39
C ILE A 29 6.21 -13.82 8.73
N VAL A 30 7.45 -14.04 9.08
CA VAL A 30 7.82 -14.71 10.34
C VAL A 30 8.35 -13.71 11.36
N ASN A 31 9.01 -12.67 10.90
CA ASN A 31 9.66 -11.66 11.75
C ASN A 31 9.35 -10.25 11.28
N ASP A 32 9.52 -9.31 12.19
CA ASP A 32 9.46 -7.88 11.86
C ASP A 32 10.55 -7.54 10.84
N GLY A 33 10.26 -6.60 9.99
CA GLY A 33 11.21 -6.17 8.96
C GLY A 33 10.59 -5.19 7.98
N TYR A 34 11.28 -5.01 6.86
CA TYR A 34 10.86 -4.09 5.81
C TYR A 34 10.88 -4.79 4.46
N VAL A 35 9.90 -4.46 3.63
CA VAL A 35 9.94 -4.72 2.19
C VAL A 35 10.01 -3.38 1.50
N ASN A 36 11.06 -3.14 0.74
CA ASN A 36 11.33 -1.85 0.12
C ASN A 36 11.04 -1.92 -1.37
N VAL A 37 10.24 -0.98 -1.85
CA VAL A 37 9.81 -0.91 -3.25
C VAL A 37 10.13 0.48 -3.77
N PRO A 38 10.82 0.61 -4.92
CA PRO A 38 11.01 1.93 -5.52
C PRO A 38 9.68 2.59 -5.81
N ALA A 39 9.60 3.90 -5.58
CA ALA A 39 8.41 4.66 -5.96
C ALA A 39 8.22 4.59 -7.48
N PRO A 40 6.98 4.43 -7.97
CA PRO A 40 6.72 4.36 -9.42
C PRO A 40 6.96 5.68 -10.15
N GLY A 41 7.20 6.73 -9.41
CA GLY A 41 7.42 8.10 -9.88
C GLY A 41 7.13 9.03 -8.72
N ALA A 42 7.37 10.32 -8.86
CA ALA A 42 6.98 11.29 -7.85
C ALA A 42 5.46 11.27 -7.68
N GLY A 43 4.98 11.18 -6.46
CA GLY A 43 3.56 11.08 -6.20
C GLY A 43 3.24 10.78 -4.74
N THR A 44 2.04 10.29 -4.50
CA THR A 44 1.50 10.12 -3.16
C THR A 44 0.83 8.76 -3.01
N VAL A 45 1.14 8.05 -1.92
CA VAL A 45 0.34 6.91 -1.48
C VAL A 45 -0.94 7.46 -0.86
N VAL A 46 -2.08 7.17 -1.46
CA VAL A 46 -3.39 7.69 -1.03
C VAL A 46 -4.08 6.75 -0.06
N SER A 47 -3.88 5.46 -0.23
CA SER A 47 -4.39 4.42 0.67
C SER A 47 -3.77 3.08 0.31
N PHE A 48 -3.91 2.10 1.18
CA PHE A 48 -3.56 0.72 0.86
C PHE A 48 -4.45 -0.25 1.64
N ARG A 49 -4.50 -1.47 1.17
CA ARG A 49 -5.22 -2.57 1.78
C ARG A 49 -4.31 -3.76 1.88
N ILE A 50 -4.51 -4.57 2.92
CA ILE A 50 -3.75 -5.80 3.11
C ILE A 50 -4.68 -6.98 3.23
N ALA A 51 -4.22 -8.12 2.75
CA ALA A 51 -4.87 -9.41 2.97
C ALA A 51 -3.79 -10.47 3.11
N SER A 52 -3.96 -11.37 4.07
CA SER A 52 -3.04 -12.49 4.28
C SER A 52 -3.77 -13.81 4.03
N ASN A 53 -3.09 -14.76 3.41
CA ASN A 53 -3.65 -16.11 3.24
C ASN A 53 -3.61 -16.94 4.53
N VAL A 54 -2.96 -16.42 5.57
CA VAL A 54 -2.85 -17.06 6.87
C VAL A 54 -3.35 -16.09 7.94
N GLN A 55 -4.16 -16.60 8.85
CA GLN A 55 -4.66 -15.83 9.99
C GLN A 55 -3.53 -15.62 11.00
N PRO A 56 -3.41 -14.41 11.58
CA PRO A 56 -2.51 -14.22 12.71
C PRO A 56 -2.88 -15.15 13.88
N THR A 57 -1.90 -15.84 14.43
CA THR A 57 -2.13 -16.80 15.53
C THR A 57 -1.81 -16.18 16.88
N VAL A 58 -0.89 -15.23 16.93
CA VAL A 58 -0.49 -14.52 18.14
C VAL A 58 -0.32 -13.04 17.80
N GLY A 59 -0.95 -12.14 18.56
CA GLY A 59 -0.85 -10.70 18.35
C GLY A 59 -1.53 -10.24 17.08
N SER A 60 -0.91 -9.30 16.39
CA SER A 60 -1.46 -8.66 15.18
C SER A 60 -0.40 -8.51 14.11
N LEU A 61 -0.78 -8.68 12.85
CA LEU A 61 0.05 -8.29 11.72
C LEU A 61 -0.23 -6.81 11.41
N VAL A 62 0.79 -5.99 11.50
CA VAL A 62 0.69 -4.56 11.20
C VAL A 62 1.61 -4.26 10.01
N ILE A 63 1.04 -3.68 8.96
CA ILE A 63 1.80 -3.19 7.80
C ILE A 63 1.72 -1.67 7.82
N THR A 64 2.88 -1.03 7.87
CA THR A 64 2.99 0.43 7.93
C THR A 64 3.73 0.92 6.70
N VAL A 65 3.16 1.89 5.99
CA VAL A 65 3.89 2.59 4.93
C VAL A 65 4.83 3.60 5.58
N SER A 66 6.10 3.56 5.18
CA SER A 66 7.17 4.34 5.81
C SER A 66 8.10 4.94 4.77
N GLN A 67 8.83 5.96 5.20
CA GLN A 67 9.92 6.57 4.43
C GLN A 67 11.05 6.94 5.39
N ASN A 68 12.25 6.45 5.12
CA ASN A 68 13.44 6.68 5.95
C ASN A 68 13.21 6.32 7.44
N GLY A 69 12.48 5.23 7.68
CA GLY A 69 12.18 4.74 9.03
C GLY A 69 11.02 5.45 9.73
N ILE A 70 10.41 6.44 9.09
CA ILE A 70 9.28 7.18 9.66
C ILE A 70 7.98 6.64 9.08
N GLY A 71 7.12 6.09 9.93
CA GLY A 71 5.82 5.55 9.53
C GLY A 71 4.76 6.62 9.33
N TYR A 72 3.89 6.39 8.36
CA TYR A 72 2.75 7.28 8.09
C TYR A 72 1.45 6.69 8.63
N THR A 73 1.04 5.55 8.11
CA THR A 73 -0.25 4.95 8.44
C THR A 73 -0.13 3.42 8.34
N SER A 74 -0.93 2.72 9.13
CA SER A 74 -0.91 1.27 9.22
C SER A 74 -2.25 0.65 8.89
N ALA A 75 -2.22 -0.59 8.39
CA ALA A 75 -3.35 -1.50 8.35
C ALA A 75 -3.02 -2.70 9.24
N THR A 76 -4.01 -3.23 9.95
CA THR A 76 -3.81 -4.26 10.97
C THR A 76 -4.75 -5.43 10.78
N LEU A 77 -4.20 -6.65 10.78
CA LEU A 77 -4.94 -7.90 10.88
C LEU A 77 -4.74 -8.46 12.28
N THR A 78 -5.81 -8.94 12.90
CA THR A 78 -5.79 -9.49 14.26
C THR A 78 -6.05 -10.99 14.26
N THR A 79 -5.92 -11.62 15.41
CA THR A 79 -6.19 -13.06 15.57
C THR A 79 -7.65 -13.43 15.34
N SER A 80 -8.56 -12.46 15.37
CA SER A 80 -9.97 -12.67 15.07
C SER A 80 -10.31 -12.58 13.59
N ASP A 81 -9.38 -12.10 12.77
CA ASP A 81 -9.58 -11.99 11.32
C ASP A 81 -9.31 -13.33 10.65
N SER A 82 -10.28 -13.81 9.88
CA SER A 82 -10.12 -15.03 9.08
C SER A 82 -9.10 -14.82 7.97
N PRO A 83 -8.55 -15.90 7.39
CA PRO A 83 -7.72 -15.78 6.19
C PRO A 83 -8.45 -15.03 5.08
N ASN A 84 -7.71 -14.23 4.31
CA ASN A 84 -8.20 -13.45 3.16
C ASN A 84 -9.20 -12.34 3.49
N VAL A 85 -9.30 -11.96 4.76
CA VAL A 85 -10.02 -10.74 5.14
C VAL A 85 -9.17 -9.53 4.79
N ILE A 86 -9.79 -8.49 4.28
CA ILE A 86 -9.13 -7.26 3.89
C ILE A 86 -9.11 -6.29 5.06
N ALA A 87 -7.92 -5.78 5.40
CA ALA A 87 -7.75 -4.66 6.31
C ALA A 87 -7.32 -3.42 5.51
N ASP A 88 -7.99 -2.31 5.75
CA ASP A 88 -7.78 -1.05 5.02
C ASP A 88 -6.99 -0.08 5.89
N SER A 89 -6.06 0.65 5.29
CA SER A 89 -5.29 1.68 5.99
C SER A 89 -6.13 2.92 6.31
N GLY A 90 -7.23 3.11 5.59
CA GLY A 90 -7.90 4.40 5.52
C GLY A 90 -7.08 5.39 4.71
N PRO A 91 -7.44 6.70 4.75
CA PRO A 91 -6.73 7.71 3.99
C PRO A 91 -5.27 7.85 4.43
N VAL A 92 -4.38 7.89 3.44
CA VAL A 92 -2.95 8.14 3.63
C VAL A 92 -2.57 9.34 2.76
N ASN A 93 -1.64 10.14 3.22
CA ASN A 93 -1.13 11.27 2.44
C ASN A 93 0.39 11.26 2.53
N ALA A 94 1.00 10.23 1.99
CA ALA A 94 2.44 10.04 2.04
C ALA A 94 3.05 10.35 0.67
N ALA A 95 3.77 11.46 0.58
CA ALA A 95 4.40 11.92 -0.65
C ALA A 95 5.79 11.31 -0.81
N PHE A 96 6.11 10.89 -2.02
CA PHE A 96 7.40 10.30 -2.39
C PHE A 96 7.96 10.99 -3.62
N ALA A 97 9.26 11.26 -3.60
CA ALA A 97 9.98 11.77 -4.76
C ALA A 97 10.17 10.65 -5.81
N ASP A 98 10.55 11.03 -7.02
CA ASP A 98 10.73 10.09 -8.14
C ASP A 98 11.78 9.00 -7.84
N ASP A 99 12.81 9.34 -7.09
CA ASP A 99 13.90 8.43 -6.72
C ASP A 99 13.76 7.86 -5.29
N ALA A 100 12.62 8.05 -4.66
CA ALA A 100 12.39 7.58 -3.31
C ALA A 100 12.06 6.08 -3.26
N VAL A 101 12.20 5.50 -2.07
CA VAL A 101 11.82 4.12 -1.79
C VAL A 101 10.65 4.14 -0.83
N ILE A 102 9.61 3.41 -1.18
CA ILE A 102 8.47 3.17 -0.29
C ILE A 102 8.81 1.96 0.57
N GLU A 103 8.87 2.17 1.87
CA GLU A 103 9.18 1.12 2.83
C GLU A 103 7.87 0.58 3.40
N TRP A 104 7.68 -0.73 3.30
CA TRP A 104 6.56 -1.44 3.92
C TRP A 104 7.08 -2.14 5.17
N GLU A 105 6.83 -1.56 6.33
CA GLU A 105 7.25 -2.11 7.60
C GLU A 105 6.29 -3.20 8.04
N ILE A 106 6.86 -4.34 8.39
CA ILE A 106 6.13 -5.47 8.95
C ILE A 106 6.41 -5.49 10.44
N SER A 107 5.38 -5.38 11.25
CA SER A 107 5.51 -5.50 12.70
C SER A 107 4.37 -6.32 13.29
N GLY A 108 4.56 -6.78 14.52
CA GLY A 108 3.57 -7.55 15.25
C GLY A 108 4.02 -8.98 15.49
N ALA A 109 3.11 -9.91 15.50
CA ALA A 109 3.31 -11.20 16.09
C ALA A 109 4.03 -12.21 15.20
N ASN A 110 4.56 -13.22 15.87
CA ASN A 110 5.01 -14.45 15.22
C ASN A 110 3.84 -15.06 14.46
N MET A 111 3.87 -14.94 13.16
CA MET A 111 2.91 -15.58 12.29
C MET A 111 3.49 -16.86 11.73
N SER A 112 2.62 -17.82 11.46
CA SER A 112 3.00 -18.93 10.58
C SER A 112 3.41 -18.37 9.23
N ILE A 113 4.29 -19.09 8.53
CA ILE A 113 4.71 -18.70 7.19
C ILE A 113 3.49 -18.46 6.33
N GLY A 114 3.38 -17.26 5.80
CA GLY A 114 2.24 -16.88 4.98
C GLY A 114 2.63 -15.79 4.00
N VAL A 115 1.69 -15.45 3.14
CA VAL A 115 1.87 -14.38 2.15
C VAL A 115 0.84 -13.30 2.45
N CYS A 116 1.32 -12.08 2.62
CA CYS A 116 0.49 -10.89 2.69
C CYS A 116 0.61 -10.10 1.41
N THR A 117 -0.51 -9.76 0.82
CA THR A 117 -0.56 -8.89 -0.35
C THR A 117 -1.00 -7.51 0.09
N VAL A 118 -0.24 -6.51 -0.34
CA VAL A 118 -0.57 -5.10 -0.13
C VAL A 118 -1.01 -4.51 -1.46
N MET A 119 -2.23 -4.04 -1.54
CA MET A 119 -2.73 -3.30 -2.70
C MET A 119 -2.64 -1.82 -2.41
N VAL A 120 -1.83 -1.11 -3.17
CA VAL A 120 -1.53 0.31 -2.97
C VAL A 120 -2.29 1.13 -4.00
N THR A 121 -2.94 2.20 -3.54
CA THR A 121 -3.49 3.22 -4.41
C THR A 121 -2.53 4.40 -4.42
N TYR A 122 -2.04 4.77 -5.59
CA TYR A 122 -0.98 5.76 -5.79
C TYR A 122 -1.42 6.82 -6.79
N LEU A 123 -1.16 8.07 -6.45
CA LEU A 123 -1.45 9.22 -7.31
C LEU A 123 -0.14 9.84 -7.77
N LEU A 124 0.18 9.73 -9.07
CA LEU A 124 1.32 10.41 -9.66
C LEU A 124 1.10 11.93 -9.69
N ASP A 125 2.17 12.66 -9.51
CA ASP A 125 2.16 14.13 -9.61
C ASP A 125 1.92 14.61 -11.05
#